data_187aa6be51a5a3b6a9c4658bfb241d2b
#
_entry.id   187aa6be51a5a3b6a9c4658bfb241d2b
#
_cell.length_a   1.000
_cell.length_b   1.000
_cell.length_c   1.000
_cell.angle_alpha   90.00
_cell.angle_beta   90.00
_cell.angle_gamma   90.00
#
_symmetry.space_group_name_H-M   'P 1'
#
loop_
_entity.id
_entity.type
_entity.pdbx_description
1 polymer ?
#
loop_
_entity_poly.entity_id
_entity_poly.type
_entity_poly.pdbx_seq_one_letter_code
_entity_poly.pdbx_strand_id
1 'polypeptide(L)'
;MRYEIQYDKKDLLEFSQKIESIPGVEILSMGKSLEVIKVLGNAKMVCDRYNLDKLVGTHAIGHARIATESGVDIKSAHPFWGYPFSDVSVVHNGQLTNYWNNRRALENKGMRFMSECD
;
A
#
# COMPACT_ATOMS: atom_id res chain seq x y z
N MET A 1 5.67 10.64 3.08
CA MET A 1 6.71 10.94 4.08
C MET A 1 7.28 9.60 4.54
N ARG A 2 8.59 9.49 4.77
CA ARG A 2 9.28 8.26 5.21
C ARG A 2 9.78 8.46 6.63
N TYR A 3 9.56 7.47 7.48
CA TYR A 3 10.04 7.47 8.87
C TYR A 3 10.80 6.17 9.15
N GLU A 4 11.88 6.27 9.89
CA GLU A 4 12.55 5.13 10.52
C GLU A 4 12.08 5.02 11.96
N ILE A 5 11.62 3.84 12.33
CA ILE A 5 11.04 3.58 13.65
C ILE A 5 11.63 2.31 14.24
N GLN A 6 11.73 2.27 15.57
CA GLN A 6 12.03 1.05 16.30
C GLN A 6 10.73 0.54 16.96
N TYR A 7 10.39 -0.71 16.72
CA TYR A 7 9.22 -1.35 17.32
C TYR A 7 9.49 -2.82 17.61
N ASP A 8 8.74 -3.40 18.56
CA ASP A 8 8.77 -4.84 18.78
C ASP A 8 7.96 -5.55 17.70
N LYS A 9 8.57 -6.54 17.05
CA LYS A 9 7.97 -7.23 15.89
C LYS A 9 6.73 -8.07 16.23
N LYS A 10 6.43 -8.28 17.49
CA LYS A 10 5.39 -9.23 17.91
C LYS A 10 3.97 -8.77 17.57
N ASP A 11 3.74 -7.46 17.46
CA ASP A 11 2.41 -6.88 17.29
C ASP A 11 2.37 -5.81 16.18
N LEU A 12 2.75 -6.19 14.96
CA LEU A 12 2.72 -5.26 13.84
C LEU A 12 1.31 -4.76 13.53
N LEU A 13 0.28 -5.60 13.74
CA LEU A 13 -1.11 -5.22 13.56
C LEU A 13 -1.52 -4.12 14.55
N GLU A 14 -1.30 -4.35 15.84
CA GLU A 14 -1.62 -3.37 16.89
C GLU A 14 -0.84 -2.06 16.69
N PHE A 15 0.43 -2.18 16.36
CA PHE A 15 1.28 -1.03 16.09
C PHE A 15 0.78 -0.20 14.89
N SER A 16 0.41 -0.87 13.80
CA SER A 16 -0.14 -0.20 12.62
C SER A 16 -1.45 0.51 12.94
N GLN A 17 -2.36 -0.16 13.65
CA GLN A 17 -3.63 0.41 14.07
C GLN A 17 -3.44 1.64 14.97
N LYS A 18 -2.46 1.60 15.88
CA LYS A 18 -2.13 2.72 16.77
C LYS A 18 -1.61 3.94 15.99
N ILE A 19 -0.76 3.74 14.99
CA ILE A 19 -0.30 4.84 14.13
C ILE A 19 -1.48 5.43 13.33
N GLU A 20 -2.31 4.58 12.76
CA GLU A 20 -3.44 5.00 11.92
C GLU A 20 -4.63 5.54 12.71
N SER A 21 -4.63 5.42 14.04
CA SER A 21 -5.56 6.14 14.91
C SER A 21 -5.28 7.64 14.96
N ILE A 22 -4.11 8.08 14.50
CA ILE A 22 -3.78 9.51 14.39
C ILE A 22 -4.52 10.08 13.18
N PRO A 23 -5.38 11.11 13.36
CA PRO A 23 -6.14 11.67 12.26
C PRO A 23 -5.25 12.13 11.09
N GLY A 24 -5.59 11.70 9.88
CA GLY A 24 -4.86 12.05 8.65
C GLY A 24 -3.59 11.25 8.40
N VAL A 25 -3.30 10.24 9.22
CA VAL A 25 -2.17 9.32 9.00
C VAL A 25 -2.65 8.02 8.38
N GLU A 26 -2.03 7.63 7.30
CA GLU A 26 -2.23 6.33 6.62
C GLU A 26 -0.87 5.71 6.32
N ILE A 27 -0.73 4.42 6.59
CA ILE A 27 0.50 3.68 6.30
C ILE A 27 0.40 3.09 4.89
N LEU A 28 1.30 3.48 4.00
CA LEU A 28 1.38 2.95 2.64
C LEU A 28 2.19 1.65 2.56
N SER A 29 3.19 1.53 3.42
CA SER A 29 3.99 0.31 3.57
C SER A 29 4.75 0.32 4.88
N MET A 30 5.07 -0.86 5.37
CA MET A 30 5.93 -1.04 6.54
C MET A 30 6.85 -2.23 6.31
N GLY A 31 8.13 -2.04 6.59
CA GLY A 31 9.14 -3.08 6.41
C GLY A 31 10.55 -2.55 6.53
N LYS A 32 11.51 -3.44 6.34
CA LYS A 32 12.94 -3.11 6.35
C LYS A 32 13.51 -2.89 4.96
N SER A 33 12.92 -3.53 3.96
CA SER A 33 13.42 -3.61 2.60
C SER A 33 12.38 -3.23 1.55
N LEU A 34 11.13 -3.03 1.93
CA LEU A 34 10.06 -2.59 1.04
C LEU A 34 9.77 -1.11 1.20
N GLU A 35 9.75 -0.39 0.10
CA GLU A 35 9.25 0.97 0.02
C GLU A 35 8.16 1.06 -1.05
N VAL A 36 6.99 1.60 -0.69
CA VAL A 36 5.87 1.84 -1.61
C VAL A 36 5.74 3.33 -1.86
N ILE A 37 5.81 3.71 -3.13
CA ILE A 37 5.62 5.09 -3.59
C ILE A 37 4.36 5.15 -4.45
N LYS A 38 3.40 5.96 -4.04
CA LYS A 38 2.16 6.20 -4.76
C LYS A 38 1.93 7.69 -4.97
N VAL A 39 1.62 8.08 -6.19
CA VAL A 39 1.34 9.48 -6.53
C VAL A 39 0.33 9.55 -7.66
N LEU A 40 -0.53 10.55 -7.62
CA LEU A 40 -1.32 10.95 -8.78
C LEU A 40 -0.44 11.77 -9.73
N GLY A 41 -0.30 11.32 -10.98
CA GLY A 41 0.49 11.99 -11.99
C GLY A 41 1.18 11.01 -12.95
N ASN A 42 2.09 11.54 -13.75
CA ASN A 42 2.84 10.73 -14.70
C ASN A 42 4.16 10.20 -14.10
N ALA A 43 4.73 9.20 -14.76
CA ALA A 43 5.95 8.53 -14.30
C ALA A 43 7.15 9.49 -14.13
N LYS A 44 7.28 10.47 -15.04
CA LYS A 44 8.36 11.45 -14.95
C LYS A 44 8.26 12.29 -13.67
N MET A 45 7.07 12.77 -13.34
CA MET A 45 6.83 13.52 -12.11
C MET A 45 7.15 12.71 -10.85
N VAL A 46 6.80 11.42 -10.84
CA VAL A 46 7.12 10.52 -9.72
C VAL A 46 8.63 10.35 -9.60
N CYS A 47 9.30 10.10 -10.72
CA CYS A 47 10.75 9.95 -10.77
C CYS A 47 11.47 11.20 -10.22
N ASP A 48 11.11 12.37 -10.71
CA ASP A 48 11.71 13.64 -10.32
C ASP A 48 11.43 13.96 -8.83
N ARG A 49 10.21 13.72 -8.36
CA ARG A 49 9.80 14.05 -6.99
C ARG A 49 10.45 13.16 -5.93
N TYR A 50 10.66 11.90 -6.24
CA TYR A 50 11.18 10.90 -5.28
C TYR A 50 12.60 10.44 -5.60
N ASN A 51 13.24 11.02 -6.62
CA ASN A 51 14.59 10.65 -7.09
C ASN A 51 14.69 9.13 -7.33
N LEU A 52 13.73 8.55 -8.07
CA LEU A 52 13.68 7.12 -8.31
C LEU A 52 14.92 6.59 -9.01
N ASP A 53 15.60 7.43 -9.80
CA ASP A 53 16.88 7.16 -10.45
C ASP A 53 18.03 6.88 -9.49
N LYS A 54 17.88 7.30 -8.23
CA LYS A 54 18.86 7.09 -7.14
C LYS A 54 18.51 5.93 -6.22
N LEU A 55 17.33 5.34 -6.37
CA LEU A 55 16.93 4.19 -5.56
C LEU A 55 17.69 2.94 -6.00
N VAL A 56 18.22 2.21 -5.03
CA VAL A 56 18.91 0.95 -5.25
C VAL A 56 18.06 -0.17 -4.66
N GLY A 57 17.74 -1.15 -5.49
CA GLY A 57 16.94 -2.31 -5.07
C GLY A 57 17.24 -3.52 -5.95
N THR A 58 16.92 -4.69 -5.47
CA THR A 58 17.06 -5.95 -6.22
C THR A 58 15.89 -6.22 -7.15
N HIS A 59 14.70 -5.73 -6.77
CA HIS A 59 13.46 -5.92 -7.51
C HIS A 59 12.62 -4.65 -7.44
N ALA A 60 11.83 -4.42 -8.47
CA ALA A 60 10.81 -3.37 -8.47
C ALA A 60 9.54 -3.91 -9.15
N ILE A 61 8.40 -3.53 -8.60
CA ILE A 61 7.10 -3.71 -9.21
C ILE A 61 6.43 -2.34 -9.36
N GLY A 62 5.69 -2.14 -10.42
CA GLY A 62 5.05 -0.86 -10.67
C GLY A 62 3.77 -1.02 -11.44
N HIS A 63 2.89 -0.02 -11.33
CA HIS A 63 1.62 0.03 -12.01
C HIS A 63 1.27 1.45 -12.40
N ALA A 64 0.84 1.65 -13.64
CA ALA A 64 0.21 2.89 -14.10
C ALA A 64 -1.29 2.64 -14.24
N ARG A 65 -2.07 3.22 -13.34
CA ARG A 65 -3.52 3.02 -13.33
C ARG A 65 -4.23 3.98 -14.27
N ILE A 66 -5.07 3.44 -15.13
CA ILE A 66 -6.13 4.18 -15.82
C ILE A 66 -7.45 3.67 -15.20
N ALA A 67 -8.17 4.55 -14.50
CA ALA A 67 -9.44 4.17 -13.89
C ALA A 67 -10.55 4.19 -14.93
N THR A 68 -11.33 3.11 -15.00
CA THR A 68 -12.51 3.00 -15.85
C THR A 68 -13.83 3.03 -15.06
N GLU A 69 -13.83 2.48 -13.84
CA GLU A 69 -15.06 2.31 -13.04
C GLU A 69 -14.94 2.88 -11.60
N SER A 70 -13.74 3.12 -11.10
CA SER A 70 -13.52 3.66 -9.76
C SER A 70 -12.75 4.97 -9.79
N GLY A 71 -12.88 5.76 -8.74
CA GLY A 71 -12.19 7.05 -8.61
C GLY A 71 -10.67 6.95 -8.80
N VAL A 72 -10.07 7.99 -9.38
CA VAL A 72 -8.62 8.11 -9.50
C VAL A 72 -8.09 8.71 -8.20
N ASP A 73 -7.67 7.86 -7.29
CA ASP A 73 -7.10 8.25 -6.00
C ASP A 73 -5.85 7.44 -5.67
N ILE A 74 -5.09 7.92 -4.69
CA ILE A 74 -3.85 7.26 -4.25
C ILE A 74 -4.14 5.93 -3.56
N LYS A 75 -5.28 5.80 -2.87
CA LYS A 75 -5.63 4.60 -2.10
C LYS A 75 -5.88 3.42 -3.04
N SER A 76 -6.53 3.68 -4.17
CA SER A 76 -6.85 2.67 -5.18
C SER A 76 -5.70 2.39 -6.16
N ALA A 77 -4.59 3.13 -6.08
CA ALA A 77 -3.42 2.88 -6.93
C ALA A 77 -2.59 1.71 -6.38
N HIS A 78 -2.07 0.88 -7.29
CA HIS A 78 -1.10 -0.18 -6.96
C HIS A 78 0.33 0.40 -6.80
N PRO A 79 1.24 -0.32 -6.11
CA PRO A 79 1.03 -1.56 -5.38
C PRO A 79 0.26 -1.36 -4.07
N PHE A 80 -0.36 -2.43 -3.58
CA PHE A 80 -0.95 -2.47 -2.24
C PHE A 80 0.02 -3.11 -1.24
N TRP A 81 0.09 -2.53 -0.06
CA TRP A 81 0.76 -3.18 1.06
C TRP A 81 -0.07 -4.36 1.56
N GLY A 82 0.58 -5.50 1.75
CA GLY A 82 -0.04 -6.69 2.35
C GLY A 82 -0.23 -6.52 3.85
N TYR A 83 -1.19 -5.68 4.24
CA TYR A 83 -1.48 -5.35 5.63
C TYR A 83 -1.86 -6.58 6.47
N PRO A 84 -1.32 -6.80 7.68
CA PRO A 84 -0.30 -6.00 8.37
C PRO A 84 1.14 -6.58 8.26
N PHE A 85 1.49 -7.21 7.15
CA PHE A 85 2.75 -7.94 7.02
C PHE A 85 3.90 -7.03 6.64
N SER A 86 5.06 -7.23 7.28
CA SER A 86 6.29 -6.51 6.92
C SER A 86 6.81 -6.97 5.56
N ASP A 87 7.27 -6.02 4.75
CA ASP A 87 7.94 -6.27 3.47
C ASP A 87 7.11 -7.06 2.44
N VAL A 88 5.78 -6.92 2.46
CA VAL A 88 4.89 -7.55 1.49
C VAL A 88 4.11 -6.50 0.72
N SER A 89 4.16 -6.57 -0.60
CA SER A 89 3.30 -5.78 -1.48
C SER A 89 2.82 -6.59 -2.67
N VAL A 90 1.71 -6.17 -3.25
CA VAL A 90 1.10 -6.84 -4.39
C VAL A 90 0.65 -5.84 -5.44
N VAL A 91 0.78 -6.23 -6.69
CA VAL A 91 0.12 -5.61 -7.84
C VAL A 91 -0.79 -6.63 -8.49
N HIS A 92 -1.95 -6.20 -8.94
CA HIS A 92 -2.91 -7.05 -9.62
C HIS A 92 -3.50 -6.31 -10.83
N ASN A 93 -3.70 -7.02 -11.91
CA ASN A 93 -4.43 -6.55 -13.07
C ASN A 93 -5.44 -7.64 -13.47
N GLY A 94 -6.68 -7.46 -13.06
CA GLY A 94 -7.76 -8.42 -13.26
C GLY A 94 -8.91 -8.19 -12.32
N GLN A 95 -9.77 -9.18 -12.17
CA GLN A 95 -10.91 -9.16 -11.25
C GLN A 95 -10.86 -10.38 -10.32
N LEU A 96 -11.05 -10.15 -9.05
CA LEU A 96 -11.06 -11.22 -8.06
C LEU A 96 -12.46 -11.82 -7.88
N THR A 97 -12.60 -13.10 -8.20
CA THR A 97 -13.85 -13.83 -7.99
C THR A 97 -14.23 -13.85 -6.50
N ASN A 98 -15.49 -13.60 -6.21
CA ASN A 98 -16.02 -13.53 -4.83
C ASN A 98 -15.34 -12.48 -3.94
N TYR A 99 -14.86 -11.39 -4.52
CA TYR A 99 -14.18 -10.32 -3.82
C TYR A 99 -14.88 -9.89 -2.51
N TRP A 100 -16.15 -9.54 -2.57
CA TRP A 100 -16.91 -9.05 -1.42
C TRP A 100 -17.03 -10.06 -0.28
N ASN A 101 -17.16 -11.36 -0.60
CA ASN A 101 -17.21 -12.39 0.44
C ASN A 101 -15.85 -12.57 1.11
N ASN A 102 -14.78 -12.59 0.33
CA ASN A 102 -13.42 -12.68 0.84
C ASN A 102 -13.07 -11.44 1.69
N ARG A 103 -13.43 -10.25 1.20
CA ARG A 103 -13.23 -9.01 1.93
C ARG A 103 -13.91 -9.02 3.30
N ARG A 104 -15.20 -9.34 3.37
CA ARG A 104 -15.93 -9.42 4.64
C ARG A 104 -15.31 -10.42 5.61
N ALA A 105 -14.88 -11.59 5.11
CA ALA A 105 -14.22 -12.59 5.95
C ALA A 105 -12.89 -12.08 6.55
N LEU A 106 -12.16 -11.27 5.82
CA LEU A 106 -10.91 -10.67 6.29
C LEU A 106 -11.15 -9.48 7.21
N GLU A 107 -12.14 -8.62 6.90
CA GLU A 107 -12.55 -7.51 7.78
C GLU A 107 -13.01 -8.02 9.15
N ASN A 108 -13.74 -9.13 9.19
CA ASN A 108 -14.14 -9.79 10.45
C ASN A 108 -12.95 -10.31 11.26
N LYS A 109 -11.79 -10.49 10.63
CA LYS A 109 -10.52 -10.85 11.31
C LYS A 109 -9.67 -9.63 11.66
N GLY A 110 -10.20 -8.42 11.49
CA GLY A 110 -9.50 -7.17 11.80
C GLY A 110 -8.60 -6.66 10.68
N MET A 111 -8.66 -7.26 9.48
CA MET A 111 -7.90 -6.73 8.32
C MET A 111 -8.55 -5.45 7.79
N ARG A 112 -7.70 -4.51 7.38
CA ARG A 112 -8.15 -3.23 6.86
C ARG A 112 -8.03 -3.18 5.34
N PHE A 113 -9.01 -2.58 4.70
CA PHE A 113 -9.02 -2.29 3.27
C PHE A 113 -9.16 -0.79 3.04
N MET A 114 -8.25 -0.21 2.26
CA MET A 114 -8.20 1.23 2.01
C MET A 114 -9.06 1.67 0.82
N SER A 115 -9.38 0.75 -0.07
CA SER A 115 -10.14 1.01 -1.29
C SER A 115 -11.13 -0.11 -1.59
N GLU A 116 -11.95 0.09 -2.60
CA GLU A 116 -12.86 -0.92 -3.15
C GLU A 116 -12.23 -1.70 -4.32
N CYS A 117 -10.97 -1.43 -4.62
CA CYS A 117 -10.23 -2.17 -5.65
C CYS A 117 -9.96 -3.60 -5.16
N ASP A 118 -10.29 -4.58 -5.99
CA ASP A 118 -10.09 -6.01 -5.75
C ASP A 118 -8.65 -6.51 -5.90
#